data_43246d55823258859b1c2b5e5d3493bb
#
_entry.id   43246d55823258859b1c2b5e5d3493bb
#
_cell.length_a   1.000
_cell.length_b   1.000
_cell.length_c   1.000
_cell.angle_alpha   90.00
_cell.angle_beta   90.00
_cell.angle_gamma   90.00
#
_symmetry.space_group_name_H-M   'P 1'
#
loop_
_entity.id
_entity.type
_entity.pdbx_description
1 polymer ?
#
loop_
_entity_poly.entity_id
_entity_poly.type
_entity_poly.pdbx_seq_one_letter_code
_entity_poly.pdbx_strand_id
1 'polypeptide(L)'
;GFDQVAYGDLEAVKKAIGTETGAILIEPVMGEGGVRVVPHAFLRALRDLCDQRGLLLIFDEVQSGIGRTGALFAHEHSGVTPDIMALAKALGGGFPVGAFLATSEAGKGMTAGTHGSTFGGNPLAMAVANAVLDIVNTKEFLAQVRQTALRFKQRLAEVKDRHAGVIAEVRGEGLLMGLRMVPPASAMVDELRAENMLVPAAGDNVVRLLPPLIIGEEEIAYAIDAIDRACARLGQMHAPKKGAA
;
A
#
# COMPACT_ATOMS: atom_id res chain seq x y z
N GLY A 1 -4.14 21.11 -14.17
CA GLY A 1 -3.64 20.66 -13.05
C GLY A 1 -4.27 19.46 -12.39
N PHE A 2 -3.94 19.31 -11.14
CA PHE A 2 -4.49 18.28 -10.26
C PHE A 2 -5.11 18.96 -9.04
N ASP A 3 -6.35 18.60 -8.75
CA ASP A 3 -7.02 18.99 -7.51
C ASP A 3 -6.98 17.81 -6.54
N GLN A 4 -6.72 18.08 -5.26
CA GLN A 4 -6.68 17.07 -4.22
C GLN A 4 -7.89 17.20 -3.30
N VAL A 5 -8.48 16.06 -2.96
CA VAL A 5 -9.60 15.95 -2.02
C VAL A 5 -9.27 15.00 -0.88
N ALA A 6 -10.03 15.08 0.21
CA ALA A 6 -9.84 14.17 1.33
C ALA A 6 -10.04 12.70 0.89
N TYR A 7 -9.10 11.83 1.27
CA TYR A 7 -9.12 10.42 0.91
C TYR A 7 -10.34 9.70 1.50
N GLY A 8 -11.12 9.04 0.65
CA GLY A 8 -12.32 8.35 1.04
C GLY A 8 -13.58 9.23 1.19
N ASP A 9 -13.50 10.50 0.83
CA ASP A 9 -14.65 11.43 0.87
C ASP A 9 -15.28 11.57 -0.53
N LEU A 10 -16.36 10.82 -0.78
CA LEU A 10 -17.07 10.82 -2.06
C LEU A 10 -17.74 12.18 -2.35
N GLU A 11 -18.24 12.86 -1.35
CA GLU A 11 -18.89 14.17 -1.54
C GLU A 11 -17.87 15.25 -1.90
N ALA A 12 -16.69 15.21 -1.29
CA ALA A 12 -15.59 16.07 -1.72
C ALA A 12 -15.17 15.81 -3.17
N VAL A 13 -15.10 14.52 -3.58
CA VAL A 13 -14.83 14.15 -4.99
C VAL A 13 -15.90 14.73 -5.91
N LYS A 14 -17.20 14.50 -5.63
CA LYS A 14 -18.30 15.01 -6.45
C LYS A 14 -18.27 16.53 -6.60
N LYS A 15 -17.94 17.22 -5.53
CA LYS A 15 -17.85 18.69 -5.50
C LYS A 15 -16.65 19.24 -6.30
N ALA A 16 -15.56 18.50 -6.36
CA ALA A 16 -14.37 18.89 -7.10
C ALA A 16 -14.47 18.67 -8.61
N ILE A 17 -15.41 17.83 -9.07
CA ILE A 17 -15.62 17.58 -10.50
C ILE A 17 -16.18 18.83 -11.17
N GLY A 18 -15.43 19.36 -12.12
CA GLY A 18 -15.79 20.49 -12.99
C GLY A 18 -15.83 20.10 -14.47
N THR A 19 -16.01 21.08 -15.33
CA THR A 19 -16.11 20.90 -16.80
C THR A 19 -14.81 20.45 -17.46
N GLU A 20 -13.67 20.65 -16.79
CA GLU A 20 -12.34 20.27 -17.28
C GLU A 20 -11.82 18.97 -16.63
N THR A 21 -12.57 18.38 -15.71
CA THR A 21 -12.17 17.12 -15.07
C THR A 21 -12.24 15.98 -16.07
N GLY A 22 -11.12 15.33 -16.33
CA GLY A 22 -11.02 14.19 -17.25
C GLY A 22 -10.87 12.83 -16.56
N ALA A 23 -10.38 12.82 -15.32
CA ALA A 23 -10.09 11.57 -14.63
C ALA A 23 -10.09 11.72 -13.09
N ILE A 24 -10.24 10.59 -12.41
CA ILE A 24 -10.01 10.44 -10.97
C ILE A 24 -8.84 9.46 -10.78
N LEU A 25 -7.80 9.89 -10.06
CA LEU A 25 -6.63 9.06 -9.73
C LEU A 25 -6.63 8.75 -8.24
N ILE A 26 -6.46 7.48 -7.88
CA ILE A 26 -6.41 7.03 -6.48
C ILE A 26 -5.53 5.80 -6.32
N GLU A 27 -4.84 5.69 -5.16
CA GLU A 27 -4.27 4.43 -4.69
C GLU A 27 -5.38 3.62 -3.98
N PRO A 28 -5.67 2.35 -4.36
CA PRO A 28 -6.62 1.50 -3.60
C PRO A 28 -6.20 1.29 -2.15
N VAL A 29 -4.90 1.22 -1.90
CA VAL A 29 -4.29 1.28 -0.58
C VAL A 29 -3.20 2.36 -0.63
N MET A 30 -3.43 3.46 0.05
CA MET A 30 -2.49 4.57 0.11
C MET A 30 -1.25 4.16 0.90
N GLY A 31 -0.09 4.13 0.26
CA GLY A 31 1.15 3.68 0.89
C GLY A 31 1.84 4.78 1.70
N GLU A 32 2.33 5.81 1.05
CA GLU A 32 3.06 6.93 1.68
C GLU A 32 2.16 7.78 2.58
N GLY A 33 0.88 7.85 2.30
CA GLY A 33 -0.12 8.59 3.10
C GLY A 33 -0.52 7.90 4.41
N GLY A 34 0.18 6.86 4.85
CA GLY A 34 -0.03 6.22 6.16
C GLY A 34 -0.77 4.89 6.11
N VAL A 35 -0.57 4.10 5.08
CA VAL A 35 -1.13 2.75 4.90
C VAL A 35 -2.64 2.75 5.11
N ARG A 36 -3.33 3.62 4.40
CA ARG A 36 -4.78 3.79 4.51
C ARG A 36 -5.48 2.96 3.44
N VAL A 37 -6.35 2.06 3.87
CA VAL A 37 -7.20 1.26 2.96
C VAL A 37 -8.52 2.00 2.80
N VAL A 38 -8.90 2.29 1.56
CA VAL A 38 -10.22 2.86 1.31
C VAL A 38 -11.28 1.74 1.31
N PRO A 39 -12.48 1.98 1.84
CA PRO A 39 -13.54 0.98 1.78
C PRO A 39 -13.83 0.55 0.32
N HIS A 40 -13.98 -0.75 0.07
CA HIS A 40 -14.26 -1.25 -1.28
C HIS A 40 -15.55 -0.66 -1.88
N ALA A 41 -16.53 -0.32 -1.02
CA ALA A 41 -17.73 0.39 -1.46
C ALA A 41 -17.43 1.78 -2.04
N PHE A 42 -16.40 2.46 -1.53
CA PHE A 42 -15.96 3.75 -2.07
C PHE A 42 -15.37 3.59 -3.48
N LEU A 43 -14.53 2.56 -3.73
CA LEU A 43 -14.01 2.31 -5.06
C LEU A 43 -15.12 2.01 -6.07
N ARG A 44 -16.15 1.23 -5.66
CA ARG A 44 -17.33 1.00 -6.50
C ARG A 44 -18.08 2.30 -6.79
N ALA A 45 -18.29 3.13 -5.77
CA ALA A 45 -18.95 4.43 -5.96
C ALA A 45 -18.16 5.38 -6.87
N LEU A 46 -16.80 5.32 -6.85
CA LEU A 46 -15.96 6.06 -7.79
C LEU A 46 -16.14 5.54 -9.22
N ARG A 47 -16.21 4.22 -9.41
CA ARG A 47 -16.46 3.65 -10.74
C ARG A 47 -17.81 4.11 -11.30
N ASP A 48 -18.85 3.98 -10.49
CA ASP A 48 -20.20 4.44 -10.89
C ASP A 48 -20.21 5.93 -11.22
N LEU A 49 -19.52 6.75 -10.43
CA LEU A 49 -19.40 8.19 -10.67
C LEU A 49 -18.66 8.51 -11.96
N CYS A 50 -17.53 7.81 -12.22
CA CYS A 50 -16.78 7.98 -13.44
C CYS A 50 -17.64 7.60 -14.67
N ASP A 51 -18.35 6.47 -14.62
CA ASP A 51 -19.21 6.02 -15.71
C ASP A 51 -20.34 7.03 -15.98
N GLN A 52 -20.98 7.57 -14.94
CA GLN A 52 -22.03 8.57 -15.06
C GLN A 52 -21.55 9.91 -15.63
N ARG A 53 -20.30 10.26 -15.40
CA ARG A 53 -19.71 11.57 -15.76
C ARG A 53 -18.81 11.51 -16.99
N GLY A 54 -18.56 10.32 -17.56
CA GLY A 54 -17.63 10.14 -18.67
C GLY A 54 -16.17 10.42 -18.29
N LEU A 55 -15.79 10.09 -17.04
CA LEU A 55 -14.43 10.28 -16.51
C LEU A 55 -13.65 8.97 -16.56
N LEU A 56 -12.33 9.04 -16.67
CA LEU A 56 -11.46 7.90 -16.50
C LEU A 56 -11.21 7.64 -15.02
N LEU A 57 -11.25 6.37 -14.61
CA LEU A 57 -10.81 5.94 -13.28
C LEU A 57 -9.40 5.35 -13.40
N ILE A 58 -8.45 5.93 -12.67
CA ILE A 58 -7.04 5.56 -12.70
C ILE A 58 -6.65 5.03 -11.32
N PHE A 59 -6.12 3.80 -11.28
CA PHE A 59 -5.58 3.24 -10.06
C PHE A 59 -4.04 3.25 -10.07
N ASP A 60 -3.46 3.83 -9.03
CA ASP A 60 -2.05 3.67 -8.72
C ASP A 60 -1.86 2.41 -7.87
N GLU A 61 -1.43 1.35 -8.53
CA GLU A 61 -1.12 0.05 -7.92
C GLU A 61 0.40 -0.17 -7.77
N VAL A 62 1.17 0.91 -7.81
CA VAL A 62 2.64 0.85 -7.70
C VAL A 62 3.09 0.22 -6.39
N GLN A 63 2.38 0.44 -5.28
CA GLN A 63 2.67 -0.20 -4.00
C GLN A 63 1.76 -1.38 -3.68
N SER A 64 0.51 -1.32 -4.08
CA SER A 64 -0.54 -2.29 -3.70
C SER A 64 -0.62 -3.50 -4.64
N GLY A 65 -0.15 -3.37 -5.87
CA GLY A 65 -0.20 -4.43 -6.88
C GLY A 65 0.85 -5.52 -6.73
N ILE A 66 0.85 -6.43 -7.70
CA ILE A 66 1.78 -7.55 -7.83
C ILE A 66 1.83 -8.42 -6.55
N GLY A 67 0.65 -8.84 -6.10
CA GLY A 67 0.50 -9.78 -5.00
C GLY A 67 0.56 -9.18 -3.59
N ARG A 68 0.89 -7.88 -3.43
CA ARG A 68 1.14 -7.24 -2.13
C ARG A 68 -0.05 -7.35 -1.17
N THR A 69 -1.27 -7.25 -1.67
CA THR A 69 -2.51 -7.35 -0.87
C THR A 69 -3.09 -8.76 -0.80
N GLY A 70 -2.41 -9.75 -1.39
CA GLY A 70 -2.89 -11.14 -1.46
C GLY A 70 -3.81 -11.43 -2.65
N ALA A 71 -4.06 -10.44 -3.50
CA ALA A 71 -4.56 -10.55 -4.87
C ALA A 71 -3.48 -10.07 -5.84
N LEU A 72 -3.56 -10.37 -7.13
CA LEU A 72 -2.56 -9.87 -8.09
C LEU A 72 -2.57 -8.34 -8.09
N PHE A 73 -3.77 -7.74 -8.09
CA PHE A 73 -3.99 -6.30 -7.96
C PHE A 73 -4.97 -6.02 -6.83
N ALA A 74 -4.75 -4.93 -6.08
CA ALA A 74 -5.60 -4.57 -4.95
C ALA A 74 -7.04 -4.27 -5.35
N HIS A 75 -7.26 -3.74 -6.55
CA HIS A 75 -8.60 -3.44 -7.05
C HIS A 75 -9.51 -4.68 -7.16
N GLU A 76 -8.93 -5.89 -7.29
CA GLU A 76 -9.70 -7.14 -7.37
C GLU A 76 -10.56 -7.38 -6.13
N HIS A 77 -10.10 -6.93 -4.94
CA HIS A 77 -10.88 -7.01 -3.71
C HIS A 77 -12.19 -6.22 -3.75
N SER A 78 -12.24 -5.15 -4.54
CA SER A 78 -13.44 -4.33 -4.72
C SER A 78 -14.34 -4.82 -5.85
N GLY A 79 -13.82 -5.65 -6.76
CA GLY A 79 -14.47 -6.04 -8.01
C GLY A 79 -14.57 -4.91 -9.04
N VAL A 80 -13.77 -3.84 -8.87
CA VAL A 80 -13.75 -2.67 -9.77
C VAL A 80 -12.59 -2.81 -10.75
N THR A 81 -12.84 -2.59 -12.04
CA THR A 81 -11.79 -2.50 -13.06
C THR A 81 -11.54 -1.02 -13.39
N PRO A 82 -10.31 -0.52 -13.24
CA PRO A 82 -9.98 0.86 -13.65
C PRO A 82 -9.86 0.96 -15.17
N ASP A 83 -9.92 2.19 -15.70
CA ASP A 83 -9.62 2.47 -17.10
C ASP A 83 -8.11 2.47 -17.34
N ILE A 84 -7.34 2.93 -16.35
CA ILE A 84 -5.88 2.95 -16.39
C ILE A 84 -5.34 2.46 -15.03
N MET A 85 -4.26 1.68 -15.06
CA MET A 85 -3.58 1.20 -13.87
C MET A 85 -2.06 1.35 -14.02
N ALA A 86 -1.42 1.97 -13.03
CA ALA A 86 0.04 2.11 -12.96
C ALA A 86 0.66 1.02 -12.08
N LEU A 87 1.78 0.45 -12.51
CA LEU A 87 2.53 -0.62 -11.86
C LEU A 87 4.02 -0.30 -11.83
N ALA A 88 4.71 -0.67 -10.75
CA ALA A 88 6.17 -0.62 -10.66
C ALA A 88 6.65 -1.54 -9.50
N LYS A 89 7.72 -1.17 -8.85
CA LYS A 89 8.25 -1.78 -7.60
C LYS A 89 8.28 -3.31 -7.66
N ALA A 90 7.29 -3.97 -7.06
CA ALA A 90 7.19 -5.44 -7.01
C ALA A 90 7.16 -6.09 -8.40
N LEU A 91 6.73 -5.37 -9.45
CA LEU A 91 6.73 -5.86 -10.83
C LEU A 91 8.11 -6.33 -11.28
N GLY A 92 9.17 -5.67 -10.81
CA GLY A 92 10.54 -6.03 -11.15
C GLY A 92 11.25 -6.93 -10.14
N GLY A 93 10.61 -7.30 -9.01
CA GLY A 93 11.25 -8.11 -7.98
C GLY A 93 12.57 -7.53 -7.43
N GLY A 94 12.77 -6.22 -7.54
CA GLY A 94 14.00 -5.49 -7.23
C GLY A 94 14.69 -4.88 -8.46
N PHE A 95 14.39 -5.33 -9.67
CA PHE A 95 14.86 -4.70 -10.89
C PHE A 95 14.01 -3.44 -11.22
N PRO A 96 14.61 -2.32 -11.63
CA PRO A 96 13.87 -1.10 -11.93
C PRO A 96 13.05 -1.24 -13.23
N VAL A 97 11.74 -1.38 -13.07
CA VAL A 97 10.77 -1.45 -14.16
C VAL A 97 9.44 -0.88 -13.70
N GLY A 98 8.72 -0.25 -14.61
CA GLY A 98 7.34 0.18 -14.42
C GLY A 98 6.54 -0.11 -15.68
N ALA A 99 5.24 -0.19 -15.52
CA ALA A 99 4.28 -0.37 -16.59
C ALA A 99 3.00 0.39 -16.25
N PHE A 100 2.21 0.68 -17.27
CA PHE A 100 0.82 1.01 -17.09
C PHE A 100 -0.03 0.19 -18.07
N LEU A 101 -1.25 -0.09 -17.67
CA LEU A 101 -2.25 -0.75 -18.47
C LEU A 101 -3.39 0.23 -18.71
N ALA A 102 -3.99 0.18 -19.89
CA ALA A 102 -5.14 0.98 -20.20
C ALA A 102 -6.16 0.15 -20.99
N THR A 103 -7.45 0.45 -20.80
CA THR A 103 -8.48 -0.07 -21.69
C THR A 103 -8.27 0.44 -23.12
N SER A 104 -8.81 -0.25 -24.11
CA SER A 104 -8.71 0.18 -25.51
C SER A 104 -9.28 1.59 -25.71
N GLU A 105 -10.31 1.96 -24.94
CA GLU A 105 -10.91 3.29 -25.00
C GLU A 105 -9.96 4.37 -24.47
N ALA A 106 -9.42 4.17 -23.24
CA ALA A 106 -8.47 5.10 -22.64
C ALA A 106 -7.17 5.19 -23.47
N GLY A 107 -6.78 4.11 -24.12
CA GLY A 107 -5.57 4.05 -24.98
C GLY A 107 -5.69 4.74 -26.34
N LYS A 108 -6.88 5.14 -26.78
CA LYS A 108 -7.07 5.78 -28.10
C LYS A 108 -6.24 7.05 -28.32
N GLY A 109 -5.96 7.80 -27.26
CA GLY A 109 -5.11 8.98 -27.30
C GLY A 109 -3.62 8.69 -27.48
N MET A 110 -3.19 7.44 -27.34
CA MET A 110 -1.80 7.03 -27.46
C MET A 110 -1.48 6.65 -28.91
N THR A 111 -1.17 7.65 -29.71
CA THR A 111 -0.77 7.48 -31.11
C THR A 111 0.74 7.59 -31.26
N ALA A 112 1.26 7.31 -32.48
CA ALA A 112 2.69 7.43 -32.73
C ALA A 112 3.21 8.84 -32.39
N GLY A 113 4.28 8.89 -31.57
CA GLY A 113 4.93 10.14 -31.17
C GLY A 113 4.31 10.87 -29.96
N THR A 114 3.22 10.36 -29.36
CA THR A 114 2.60 11.00 -28.18
C THR A 114 3.35 10.74 -26.89
N HIS A 115 4.12 9.65 -26.82
CA HIS A 115 5.00 9.36 -25.71
C HIS A 115 6.22 8.55 -26.16
N GLY A 116 7.27 8.51 -25.34
CA GLY A 116 8.45 7.71 -25.60
C GLY A 116 9.23 7.43 -24.33
N SER A 117 10.02 6.37 -24.36
CA SER A 117 10.95 6.01 -23.29
C SER A 117 12.20 5.37 -23.91
N THR A 118 13.38 5.90 -23.60
CA THR A 118 14.65 5.35 -24.12
C THR A 118 14.85 3.89 -23.71
N PHE A 119 14.51 3.52 -22.48
CA PHE A 119 14.71 2.18 -21.93
C PHE A 119 13.40 1.39 -21.79
N GLY A 120 12.25 1.97 -22.17
CA GLY A 120 10.96 1.29 -22.09
C GLY A 120 10.92 0.04 -22.97
N GLY A 121 10.42 -1.07 -22.44
CA GLY A 121 10.33 -2.33 -23.17
C GLY A 121 11.65 -3.04 -23.43
N ASN A 122 12.75 -2.65 -22.76
CA ASN A 122 14.01 -3.34 -22.96
C ASN A 122 13.91 -4.84 -22.58
N PRO A 123 14.59 -5.75 -23.33
CA PRO A 123 14.40 -7.19 -23.15
C PRO A 123 14.73 -7.71 -21.76
N LEU A 124 15.72 -7.13 -21.08
CA LEU A 124 16.10 -7.56 -19.73
C LEU A 124 14.98 -7.25 -18.72
N ALA A 125 14.47 -6.01 -18.71
CA ALA A 125 13.38 -5.63 -17.81
C ALA A 125 12.10 -6.46 -18.08
N MET A 126 11.81 -6.74 -19.34
CA MET A 126 10.65 -7.56 -19.71
C MET A 126 10.82 -9.01 -19.27
N ALA A 127 12.00 -9.60 -19.44
CA ALA A 127 12.29 -10.94 -18.96
C ALA A 127 12.15 -11.07 -17.44
N VAL A 128 12.67 -10.09 -16.68
CA VAL A 128 12.56 -10.05 -15.23
C VAL A 128 11.09 -9.90 -14.79
N ALA A 129 10.36 -8.96 -15.38
CA ALA A 129 8.95 -8.73 -15.01
C ALA A 129 8.08 -9.97 -15.30
N ASN A 130 8.29 -10.65 -16.43
CA ASN A 130 7.60 -11.90 -16.75
C ASN A 130 7.93 -12.99 -15.73
N ALA A 131 9.21 -13.19 -15.39
CA ALA A 131 9.60 -14.17 -14.38
C ALA A 131 8.96 -13.91 -13.00
N VAL A 132 8.83 -12.65 -12.60
CA VAL A 132 8.12 -12.26 -11.37
C VAL A 132 6.63 -12.60 -11.48
N LEU A 133 5.99 -12.27 -12.59
CA LEU A 133 4.57 -12.56 -12.81
C LEU A 133 4.29 -14.06 -12.84
N ASP A 134 5.16 -14.87 -13.46
CA ASP A 134 5.03 -16.34 -13.50
C ASP A 134 5.00 -16.95 -12.09
N ILE A 135 5.72 -16.34 -11.14
CA ILE A 135 5.74 -16.80 -9.74
C ILE A 135 4.54 -16.23 -8.97
N VAL A 136 4.33 -14.93 -9.03
CA VAL A 136 3.36 -14.23 -8.18
C VAL A 136 1.92 -14.50 -8.62
N ASN A 137 1.66 -14.60 -9.92
CA ASN A 137 0.32 -14.79 -10.46
C ASN A 137 -0.13 -16.26 -10.42
N THR A 138 0.17 -16.96 -9.33
CA THR A 138 -0.35 -18.31 -9.07
C THR A 138 -1.30 -18.29 -7.88
N LYS A 139 -2.33 -19.13 -7.93
CA LYS A 139 -3.33 -19.22 -6.85
C LYS A 139 -2.69 -19.59 -5.50
N GLU A 140 -1.72 -20.48 -5.57
CA GLU A 140 -0.97 -21.02 -4.43
C GLU A 140 -0.14 -19.93 -3.77
N PHE A 141 0.61 -19.15 -4.56
CA PHE A 141 1.43 -18.05 -4.05
C PHE A 141 0.57 -16.97 -3.39
N LEU A 142 -0.49 -16.51 -4.06
CA LEU A 142 -1.40 -15.51 -3.52
C LEU A 142 -2.14 -16.00 -2.26
N ALA A 143 -2.50 -17.29 -2.20
CA ALA A 143 -3.08 -17.89 -1.00
C ALA A 143 -2.08 -17.90 0.17
N GLN A 144 -0.81 -18.23 -0.10
CA GLN A 144 0.26 -18.17 0.90
C GLN A 144 0.43 -16.73 1.43
N VAL A 145 0.47 -15.72 0.55
CA VAL A 145 0.56 -14.31 0.95
C VAL A 145 -0.60 -13.93 1.88
N ARG A 146 -1.83 -14.31 1.55
CA ARG A 146 -3.01 -14.05 2.40
C ARG A 146 -2.88 -14.69 3.79
N GLN A 147 -2.45 -15.94 3.84
CA GLN A 147 -2.28 -16.66 5.11
C GLN A 147 -1.18 -16.05 5.97
N THR A 148 -0.04 -15.73 5.36
CA THR A 148 1.08 -15.07 6.03
C THR A 148 0.68 -13.70 6.55
N ALA A 149 -0.02 -12.91 5.74
CA ALA A 149 -0.52 -11.60 6.12
C ALA A 149 -1.49 -11.67 7.30
N LEU A 150 -2.42 -12.63 7.30
CA LEU A 150 -3.37 -12.82 8.39
C LEU A 150 -2.65 -13.12 9.72
N ARG A 151 -1.71 -14.09 9.72
CA ARG A 151 -0.92 -14.45 10.91
C ARG A 151 -0.10 -13.27 11.41
N PHE A 152 0.58 -12.56 10.52
CA PHE A 152 1.38 -11.41 10.91
C PHE A 152 0.51 -10.31 11.52
N LYS A 153 -0.63 -10.00 10.90
CA LYS A 153 -1.58 -9.00 11.40
C LYS A 153 -2.16 -9.37 12.77
N GLN A 154 -2.45 -10.66 13.01
CA GLN A 154 -2.92 -11.15 14.31
C GLN A 154 -1.87 -10.93 15.41
N ARG A 155 -0.61 -11.31 15.13
CA ARG A 155 0.49 -11.11 16.10
C ARG A 155 0.77 -9.61 16.35
N LEU A 156 0.69 -8.75 15.33
CA LEU A 156 0.79 -7.30 15.49
C LEU A 156 -0.36 -6.74 16.36
N ALA A 157 -1.57 -7.28 16.23
CA ALA A 157 -2.70 -6.89 17.07
C ALA A 157 -2.46 -7.26 18.54
N GLU A 158 -1.90 -8.44 18.82
CA GLU A 158 -1.50 -8.85 20.18
C GLU A 158 -0.45 -7.90 20.77
N VAL A 159 0.57 -7.48 19.99
CA VAL A 159 1.55 -6.48 20.42
C VAL A 159 0.87 -5.15 20.71
N LYS A 160 0.00 -4.69 19.82
CA LYS A 160 -0.78 -3.46 20.03
C LYS A 160 -1.58 -3.51 21.32
N ASP A 161 -2.25 -4.64 21.61
CA ASP A 161 -3.08 -4.77 22.81
C ASP A 161 -2.24 -4.74 24.10
N ARG A 162 -1.01 -5.28 24.08
CA ARG A 162 -0.04 -5.15 25.18
C ARG A 162 0.52 -3.74 25.34
N HIS A 163 0.59 -2.99 24.25
CA HIS A 163 1.24 -1.67 24.17
C HIS A 163 0.33 -0.58 23.62
N ALA A 164 -0.94 -0.52 24.07
CA ALA A 164 -1.95 0.44 23.59
C ALA A 164 -1.54 1.91 23.78
N GLY A 165 -0.63 2.23 24.70
CA GLY A 165 -0.05 3.56 24.87
C GLY A 165 1.03 3.91 23.84
N VAL A 166 1.45 2.96 23.00
CA VAL A 166 2.50 3.13 21.98
C VAL A 166 1.95 2.92 20.56
N ILE A 167 1.17 1.86 20.34
CA ILE A 167 0.52 1.57 19.06
C ILE A 167 -0.98 1.86 19.18
N ALA A 168 -1.47 2.84 18.44
CA ALA A 168 -2.88 3.18 18.42
C ALA A 168 -3.69 2.25 17.52
N GLU A 169 -3.13 1.84 16.38
CA GLU A 169 -3.85 1.06 15.37
C GLU A 169 -2.89 0.20 14.55
N VAL A 170 -3.34 -1.01 14.16
CA VAL A 170 -2.73 -1.85 13.13
C VAL A 170 -3.63 -1.77 11.90
N ARG A 171 -3.13 -1.28 10.77
CA ARG A 171 -3.91 -1.08 9.55
C ARG A 171 -3.21 -1.67 8.32
N GLY A 172 -3.90 -1.69 7.20
CA GLY A 172 -3.39 -2.17 5.93
C GLY A 172 -4.08 -3.42 5.43
N GLU A 173 -3.68 -3.86 4.23
CA GLU A 173 -4.23 -5.02 3.53
C GLU A 173 -3.09 -5.91 3.01
N GLY A 174 -3.26 -7.22 3.16
CA GLY A 174 -2.21 -8.16 2.84
C GLY A 174 -0.92 -7.89 3.61
N LEU A 175 0.22 -7.91 2.92
CA LEU A 175 1.54 -7.56 3.46
C LEU A 175 1.92 -6.08 3.23
N LEU A 176 0.97 -5.21 2.99
CA LEU A 176 1.10 -3.76 3.08
C LEU A 176 0.47 -3.31 4.40
N MET A 177 1.27 -3.25 5.46
CA MET A 177 0.81 -3.01 6.82
C MET A 177 1.40 -1.73 7.41
N GLY A 178 0.69 -1.15 8.39
CA GLY A 178 1.12 0.03 9.11
C GLY A 178 0.76 -0.02 10.59
N LEU A 179 1.67 0.47 11.41
CA LEU A 179 1.44 0.73 12.84
C LEU A 179 1.27 2.22 13.02
N ARG A 180 0.06 2.69 13.33
CA ARG A 180 -0.16 4.09 13.70
C ARG A 180 0.27 4.28 15.14
N MET A 181 1.21 5.18 15.33
CA MET A 181 1.88 5.38 16.60
C MET A 181 1.16 6.42 17.46
N VAL A 182 1.26 6.28 18.79
CA VAL A 182 0.92 7.33 19.75
C VAL A 182 2.10 8.31 19.89
N PRO A 183 3.35 7.85 20.16
CA PRO A 183 4.53 8.69 20.08
C PRO A 183 4.88 8.99 18.60
N PRO A 184 5.83 9.89 18.31
CA PRO A 184 6.30 10.09 16.94
C PRO A 184 6.77 8.80 16.27
N ALA A 185 6.33 8.54 15.04
CA ALA A 185 6.73 7.35 14.28
C ALA A 185 8.25 7.24 14.11
N SER A 186 8.95 8.38 14.02
CA SER A 186 10.40 8.42 13.95
C SER A 186 11.07 7.75 15.17
N ALA A 187 10.51 7.89 16.37
CA ALA A 187 11.04 7.24 17.56
C ALA A 187 10.97 5.71 17.45
N MET A 188 9.87 5.17 16.92
CA MET A 188 9.76 3.73 16.67
C MET A 188 10.71 3.27 15.56
N VAL A 189 10.91 4.07 14.50
CA VAL A 189 11.89 3.77 13.44
C VAL A 189 13.30 3.66 14.00
N ASP A 190 13.70 4.57 14.92
CA ASP A 190 15.03 4.54 15.53
C ASP A 190 15.19 3.33 16.47
N GLU A 191 14.17 3.00 17.26
CA GLU A 191 14.16 1.82 18.12
C GLU A 191 14.25 0.52 17.31
N LEU A 192 13.53 0.41 16.20
CA LEU A 192 13.59 -0.77 15.34
C LEU A 192 14.91 -0.88 14.59
N ARG A 193 15.52 0.26 14.21
CA ARG A 193 16.87 0.26 13.66
C ARG A 193 17.91 -0.29 14.64
N ALA A 194 17.76 0.03 15.94
CA ALA A 194 18.63 -0.54 16.99
C ALA A 194 18.42 -2.07 17.15
N GLU A 195 17.23 -2.58 16.77
CA GLU A 195 16.96 -4.01 16.68
C GLU A 195 17.37 -4.63 15.32
N ASN A 196 18.14 -3.95 14.49
CA ASN A 196 18.48 -4.34 13.11
C ASN A 196 17.27 -4.56 12.17
N MET A 197 16.16 -3.90 12.44
CA MET A 197 14.96 -3.94 11.61
C MET A 197 14.77 -2.58 10.90
N LEU A 198 14.81 -2.59 9.56
CA LEU A 198 14.66 -1.39 8.77
C LEU A 198 13.20 -1.20 8.36
N VAL A 199 12.61 -0.09 8.76
CA VAL A 199 11.25 0.30 8.43
C VAL A 199 11.19 1.79 8.10
N PRO A 200 10.39 2.24 7.12
CA PRO A 200 10.15 3.66 6.88
C PRO A 200 9.00 4.19 7.72
N ALA A 201 9.09 5.47 8.09
CA ALA A 201 7.92 6.23 8.50
C ALA A 201 7.07 6.58 7.26
N ALA A 202 5.77 6.76 7.47
CA ALA A 202 4.80 7.20 6.48
C ALA A 202 3.92 8.32 7.07
N GLY A 203 3.05 8.90 6.28
CA GLY A 203 2.09 9.91 6.73
C GLY A 203 1.22 9.41 7.89
N ASP A 204 0.45 10.31 8.51
CA ASP A 204 -0.47 10.01 9.62
C ASP A 204 0.20 9.29 10.82
N ASN A 205 1.47 9.63 11.09
CA ASN A 205 2.27 9.08 12.19
C ASN A 205 2.36 7.54 12.16
N VAL A 206 2.57 6.95 10.99
CA VAL A 206 2.60 5.51 10.77
C VAL A 206 4.03 5.01 10.53
N VAL A 207 4.38 3.88 11.14
CA VAL A 207 5.51 3.04 10.73
C VAL A 207 4.99 2.00 9.76
N ARG A 208 5.56 1.93 8.56
CA ARG A 208 5.11 1.05 7.50
C ARG A 208 5.92 -0.25 7.49
N LEU A 209 5.22 -1.38 7.41
CA LEU A 209 5.78 -2.72 7.36
C LEU A 209 5.53 -3.31 5.96
N LEU A 210 6.62 -3.55 5.23
CA LEU A 210 6.62 -4.03 3.85
C LEU A 210 7.57 -5.25 3.72
N PRO A 211 7.28 -6.37 4.37
CA PRO A 211 8.13 -7.54 4.26
C PRO A 211 8.13 -8.10 2.82
N PRO A 212 9.15 -8.89 2.43
CA PRO A 212 9.08 -9.67 1.20
C PRO A 212 7.82 -10.55 1.18
N LEU A 213 7.24 -10.80 -0.02
CA LEU A 213 6.05 -11.65 -0.14
C LEU A 213 6.32 -13.11 0.27
N ILE A 214 7.58 -13.50 0.30
CA ILE A 214 8.07 -14.82 0.70
C ILE A 214 8.55 -14.87 2.14
N ILE A 215 8.23 -13.87 2.97
CA ILE A 215 8.63 -13.84 4.38
C ILE A 215 8.18 -15.11 5.10
N GLY A 216 9.09 -15.73 5.85
CA GLY A 216 8.86 -16.94 6.63
C GLY A 216 8.43 -16.66 8.07
N GLU A 217 8.15 -17.74 8.79
CA GLU A 217 7.70 -17.66 10.18
C GLU A 217 8.81 -17.16 11.12
N GLU A 218 10.07 -17.47 10.84
CA GLU A 218 11.20 -17.03 11.65
C GLU A 218 11.39 -15.51 11.57
N GLU A 219 11.32 -14.93 10.37
CA GLU A 219 11.44 -13.49 10.19
C GLU A 219 10.23 -12.75 10.77
N ILE A 220 9.04 -13.33 10.68
CA ILE A 220 7.84 -12.78 11.34
C ILE A 220 8.02 -12.80 12.86
N ALA A 221 8.49 -13.90 13.43
CA ALA A 221 8.75 -14.01 14.86
C ALA A 221 9.76 -12.95 15.31
N TYR A 222 10.87 -12.83 14.58
CA TYR A 222 11.88 -11.82 14.84
C TYR A 222 11.30 -10.38 14.80
N ALA A 223 10.51 -10.07 13.77
CA ALA A 223 9.91 -8.75 13.63
C ALA A 223 8.94 -8.42 14.77
N ILE A 224 8.11 -9.39 15.17
CA ILE A 224 7.18 -9.25 16.30
C ILE A 224 7.94 -8.99 17.60
N ASP A 225 8.98 -9.77 17.87
CA ASP A 225 9.78 -9.63 19.10
C ASP A 225 10.53 -8.29 19.12
N ALA A 226 11.06 -7.84 17.98
CA ALA A 226 11.70 -6.54 17.85
C ALA A 226 10.72 -5.39 18.11
N ILE A 227 9.51 -5.46 17.52
CA ILE A 227 8.45 -4.46 17.74
C ILE A 227 8.01 -4.46 19.20
N ASP A 228 7.83 -5.62 19.83
CA ASP A 228 7.43 -5.73 21.23
C ASP A 228 8.46 -5.09 22.17
N ARG A 229 9.76 -5.39 21.99
CA ARG A 229 10.85 -4.76 22.76
C ARG A 229 10.93 -3.25 22.54
N ALA A 230 10.79 -2.78 21.29
CA ALA A 230 10.76 -1.35 20.97
C ALA A 230 9.60 -0.65 21.66
N CYS A 231 8.40 -1.24 21.62
CA CYS A 231 7.23 -0.73 22.32
C CYS A 231 7.45 -0.65 23.85
N ALA A 232 8.06 -1.65 24.45
CA ALA A 232 8.35 -1.66 25.90
C ALA A 232 9.27 -0.49 26.28
N ARG A 233 10.33 -0.21 25.50
CA ARG A 233 11.22 0.94 25.73
C ARG A 233 10.50 2.27 25.56
N LEU A 234 9.75 2.44 24.48
CA LEU A 234 8.97 3.67 24.22
C LEU A 234 7.90 3.91 25.30
N GLY A 235 7.24 2.86 25.78
CA GLY A 235 6.26 2.94 26.85
C GLY A 235 6.87 3.44 28.16
N GLN A 236 8.08 3.03 28.50
CA GLN A 236 8.81 3.50 29.68
C GLN A 236 9.20 4.99 29.58
N MET A 237 9.63 5.42 28.39
CA MET A 237 10.03 6.83 28.15
C MET A 237 8.85 7.80 28.21
N HIS A 238 7.64 7.35 27.85
CA HIS A 238 6.43 8.17 27.80
C HIS A 238 5.48 7.94 28.97
N ALA A 239 5.84 7.07 29.93
CA ALA A 239 5.05 6.91 31.14
C ALA A 239 5.03 8.26 31.92
N PRO A 240 3.86 8.73 32.39
CA PRO A 240 3.80 9.94 33.18
C PRO A 240 4.72 9.74 34.40
N LYS A 241 5.70 10.64 34.59
CA LYS A 241 6.53 10.62 35.80
C LYS A 241 5.57 10.63 36.98
N LYS A 242 5.50 9.51 37.72
CA LYS A 242 4.76 9.45 38.99
C LYS A 242 5.26 10.61 39.82
N GLY A 243 4.36 11.55 40.14
CA GLY A 243 4.68 12.81 40.74
C GLY A 243 5.56 12.64 41.97
N ALA A 244 6.56 13.53 42.07
CA ALA A 244 7.11 13.89 43.36
C ALA A 244 5.98 14.59 44.09
N ALA A 245 5.39 13.90 45.06
CA ALA A 245 4.52 14.50 46.07
C ALA A 245 5.39 15.25 47.07
#